data_a04d8567505327c5e5b8ca50e6ef11a5
#
_entry.id   a04d8567505327c5e5b8ca50e6ef11a5
#
_cell.length_a   1.000
_cell.length_b   1.000
_cell.length_c   1.000
_cell.angle_alpha   90.00
_cell.angle_beta   90.00
_cell.angle_gamma   90.00
#
_symmetry.space_group_name_H-M   'P 1'
#
loop_
_entity.id
_entity.type
_entity.pdbx_description
1 polymer ?
#
loop_
_entity_poly.entity_id
_entity_poly.type
_entity_poly.pdbx_seq_one_letter_code
_entity_poly.pdbx_strand_id
1 'polypeptide(L)'
;MGYKMIPIVRRRCVMEGRIIHFLETQSFAIIDLCKIISHIVFGNRRDSAFLMLTYGGKLAPYELIITLVVRLLGYKSVTYMKGGQFMDFYNRGSNFYRWIVKKNMDLQAQAWFEGMPSLEIVKKISDTHLVYYPNYVVEENIAETVAERPNSKLNLCYFGRVTPEKNVDVVIKAFNLLCQRYEDVYLTIIGGSGYSEQYVKDIDAMIEASPQKSHITRMGLTPFVEIKEIMQSQHFFVFPSKERCEGHSNSLNEAMAQGLVPVVSDYHFNRAIVGYDQLIVNGYEPMSYAEKIIQIRETMDMKELSVKMRDRVKKMFSYEIVNKRIYKELKKL
;
A
#
# COMPACT_ATOMS: atom_id res chain seq x y z
N MET A 1 12.17 -4.17 -27.36
CA MET A 1 10.81 -4.66 -27.67
C MET A 1 9.91 -4.28 -26.50
N GLY A 2 8.84 -3.56 -26.75
CA GLY A 2 7.87 -3.16 -25.72
C GLY A 2 6.69 -4.13 -25.72
N TYR A 3 6.15 -4.42 -24.51
CA TYR A 3 4.89 -5.14 -24.38
C TYR A 3 3.71 -4.19 -24.62
N LYS A 4 2.73 -4.61 -25.44
CA LYS A 4 1.49 -3.86 -25.62
C LYS A 4 0.47 -4.35 -24.57
N MET A 5 0.01 -3.47 -23.71
CA MET A 5 -1.09 -3.75 -22.79
C MET A 5 -2.43 -3.41 -23.44
N ILE A 6 -3.38 -4.34 -23.39
CA ILE A 6 -4.78 -4.11 -23.80
C ILE A 6 -5.61 -4.17 -22.52
N PRO A 7 -6.03 -3.03 -21.94
CA PRO A 7 -6.76 -3.03 -20.69
C PRO A 7 -8.21 -3.48 -20.89
N ILE A 8 -8.65 -4.45 -20.09
CA ILE A 8 -10.06 -4.82 -19.93
C ILE A 8 -10.50 -4.25 -18.59
N VAL A 9 -11.13 -3.07 -18.62
CA VAL A 9 -11.50 -2.34 -17.39
C VAL A 9 -12.88 -2.80 -16.93
N ARG A 10 -12.97 -3.27 -15.69
CA ARG A 10 -14.24 -3.58 -15.05
C ARG A 10 -15.03 -2.30 -14.76
N ARG A 11 -16.28 -2.27 -15.16
CA ARG A 11 -17.18 -1.15 -14.84
C ARG A 11 -17.55 -1.16 -13.37
N ARG A 12 -17.65 0.03 -12.76
CA ARG A 12 -18.19 0.18 -11.41
C ARG A 12 -19.72 0.23 -11.48
N CYS A 13 -20.38 -0.46 -10.56
CA CYS A 13 -21.82 -0.31 -10.36
C CYS A 13 -22.12 1.09 -9.84
N VAL A 14 -23.10 1.75 -10.43
CA VAL A 14 -23.51 3.13 -10.10
C VAL A 14 -24.89 3.18 -9.47
N MET A 15 -25.68 2.09 -9.60
CA MET A 15 -27.07 2.06 -9.15
C MET A 15 -27.21 1.72 -7.66
N GLU A 16 -28.10 2.44 -6.98
CA GLU A 16 -28.44 2.22 -5.57
C GLU A 16 -29.56 1.16 -5.45
N GLY A 17 -29.45 0.30 -4.43
CA GLY A 17 -30.40 -0.78 -4.14
C GLY A 17 -29.75 -2.17 -4.22
N ARG A 18 -29.94 -3.02 -3.17
CA ARG A 18 -29.24 -4.31 -3.04
C ARG A 18 -29.48 -5.27 -4.21
N ILE A 19 -30.69 -5.36 -4.70
CA ILE A 19 -31.07 -6.29 -5.79
C ILE A 19 -30.55 -5.74 -7.12
N ILE A 20 -30.75 -4.45 -7.39
CA ILE A 20 -30.33 -3.79 -8.63
C ILE A 20 -28.81 -3.82 -8.73
N HIS A 21 -28.10 -3.50 -7.65
CA HIS A 21 -26.65 -3.58 -7.56
C HIS A 21 -26.14 -5.02 -7.81
N PHE A 22 -26.85 -6.04 -7.30
CA PHE A 22 -26.49 -7.43 -7.55
C PHE A 22 -26.66 -7.79 -9.03
N LEU A 23 -27.82 -7.46 -9.63
CA LEU A 23 -28.10 -7.75 -11.04
C LEU A 23 -27.15 -7.01 -11.99
N GLU A 24 -26.85 -5.74 -11.69
CA GLU A 24 -25.88 -4.94 -12.44
C GLU A 24 -24.46 -5.54 -12.34
N THR A 25 -24.07 -5.99 -11.15
CA THR A 25 -22.77 -6.66 -10.94
C THR A 25 -22.65 -7.94 -11.75
N GLN A 26 -23.72 -8.75 -11.82
CA GLN A 26 -23.73 -9.98 -12.62
C GLN A 26 -23.72 -9.68 -14.13
N SER A 27 -24.49 -8.70 -14.59
CA SER A 27 -24.50 -8.31 -16.00
C SER A 27 -23.14 -7.77 -16.45
N PHE A 28 -22.44 -6.97 -15.63
CA PHE A 28 -21.09 -6.53 -15.93
C PHE A 28 -20.08 -7.67 -15.95
N ALA A 29 -20.22 -8.66 -15.06
CA ALA A 29 -19.38 -9.85 -15.07
C ALA A 29 -19.51 -10.63 -16.38
N ILE A 30 -20.74 -10.77 -16.90
CA ILE A 30 -21.00 -11.42 -18.18
C ILE A 30 -20.42 -10.61 -19.35
N ILE A 31 -20.61 -9.29 -19.36
CA ILE A 31 -20.04 -8.42 -20.40
C ILE A 31 -18.52 -8.47 -20.38
N ASP A 32 -17.90 -8.45 -19.21
CA ASP A 32 -16.45 -8.56 -19.07
C ASP A 32 -15.96 -9.92 -19.56
N LEU A 33 -16.67 -11.00 -19.24
CA LEU A 33 -16.37 -12.34 -19.75
C LEU A 33 -16.47 -12.40 -21.28
N CYS A 34 -17.51 -11.82 -21.88
CA CYS A 34 -17.65 -11.74 -23.32
C CYS A 34 -16.51 -10.95 -24.00
N LYS A 35 -16.08 -9.84 -23.39
CA LYS A 35 -14.92 -9.06 -23.86
C LYS A 35 -13.63 -9.85 -23.76
N ILE A 36 -13.39 -10.53 -22.62
CA ILE A 36 -12.25 -11.41 -22.43
C ILE A 36 -12.25 -12.47 -23.53
N ILE A 37 -13.36 -13.17 -23.74
CA ILE A 37 -13.50 -14.21 -24.77
C ILE A 37 -13.21 -13.63 -26.16
N SER A 38 -13.77 -12.48 -26.52
CA SER A 38 -13.56 -11.88 -27.83
C SER A 38 -12.08 -11.53 -28.08
N HIS A 39 -11.40 -10.91 -27.10
CA HIS A 39 -9.97 -10.60 -27.21
C HIS A 39 -9.10 -11.86 -27.25
N ILE A 40 -9.51 -12.92 -26.55
CA ILE A 40 -8.81 -14.19 -26.50
C ILE A 40 -9.00 -14.97 -27.81
N VAL A 41 -10.22 -15.00 -28.35
CA VAL A 41 -10.51 -15.74 -29.62
C VAL A 41 -9.78 -15.12 -30.81
N PHE A 42 -9.71 -13.78 -30.86
CA PHE A 42 -9.07 -13.05 -31.98
C PHE A 42 -7.62 -12.65 -31.72
N GLY A 43 -7.07 -12.98 -30.54
CA GLY A 43 -5.70 -12.62 -30.14
C GLY A 43 -4.67 -13.66 -30.55
N ASN A 44 -3.38 -13.25 -30.56
CA ASN A 44 -2.27 -14.16 -30.79
C ASN A 44 -1.87 -14.89 -29.49
N ARG A 45 -2.17 -16.18 -29.41
CA ARG A 45 -1.97 -17.02 -28.20
C ARG A 45 -0.50 -17.24 -27.87
N ARG A 46 0.40 -17.21 -28.86
CA ARG A 46 1.83 -17.54 -28.66
C ARG A 46 2.58 -16.44 -27.96
N ASP A 47 2.21 -15.18 -28.25
CA ASP A 47 2.94 -13.99 -27.80
C ASP A 47 2.14 -13.16 -26.77
N SER A 48 1.10 -13.75 -26.16
CA SER A 48 0.21 -13.05 -25.23
C SER A 48 0.00 -13.82 -23.94
N ALA A 49 -0.10 -13.07 -22.84
CA ALA A 49 -0.51 -13.59 -21.54
C ALA A 49 -1.68 -12.78 -20.99
N PHE A 50 -2.56 -13.43 -20.26
CA PHE A 50 -3.66 -12.78 -19.56
C PHE A 50 -3.23 -12.43 -18.14
N LEU A 51 -3.20 -11.13 -17.83
CA LEU A 51 -2.91 -10.62 -16.49
C LEU A 51 -4.19 -10.20 -15.79
N MET A 52 -4.51 -10.86 -14.68
CA MET A 52 -5.66 -10.54 -13.84
C MET A 52 -5.21 -9.82 -12.55
N LEU A 53 -5.72 -8.60 -12.36
CA LEU A 53 -5.60 -7.92 -11.08
C LEU A 53 -6.62 -8.48 -10.10
N THR A 54 -6.17 -8.88 -8.93
CA THR A 54 -7.03 -9.47 -7.89
C THR A 54 -6.72 -8.91 -6.51
N TYR A 55 -7.71 -8.95 -5.63
CA TYR A 55 -7.56 -8.59 -4.22
C TYR A 55 -7.78 -9.81 -3.31
N GLY A 56 -8.05 -10.96 -3.88
CA GLY A 56 -8.39 -12.21 -3.17
C GLY A 56 -9.58 -12.00 -2.24
N GLY A 57 -10.67 -12.35 -2.33
CA GLY A 57 -11.79 -12.09 -1.43
C GLY A 57 -13.03 -12.86 -1.89
N LYS A 58 -14.19 -12.26 -1.78
CA LYS A 58 -15.46 -12.87 -2.20
C LYS A 58 -15.51 -13.19 -3.71
N LEU A 59 -14.61 -12.59 -4.50
CA LEU A 59 -14.50 -12.81 -5.94
C LEU A 59 -13.63 -14.01 -6.33
N ALA A 60 -12.97 -14.66 -5.38
CA ALA A 60 -12.07 -15.79 -5.67
C ALA A 60 -12.71 -16.91 -6.54
N PRO A 61 -13.98 -17.30 -6.36
CA PRO A 61 -14.62 -18.27 -7.26
C PRO A 61 -14.73 -17.76 -8.71
N TYR A 62 -15.07 -16.48 -8.88
CA TYR A 62 -15.15 -15.85 -10.20
C TYR A 62 -13.76 -15.77 -10.86
N GLU A 63 -12.73 -15.42 -10.09
CA GLU A 63 -11.35 -15.37 -10.55
C GLU A 63 -10.88 -16.75 -11.02
N LEU A 64 -11.24 -17.82 -10.30
CA LEU A 64 -10.95 -19.21 -10.71
C LEU A 64 -11.63 -19.56 -12.03
N ILE A 65 -12.90 -19.19 -12.21
CA ILE A 65 -13.63 -19.45 -13.47
C ILE A 65 -12.95 -18.75 -14.64
N ILE A 66 -12.60 -17.47 -14.49
CA ILE A 66 -11.86 -16.73 -15.54
C ILE A 66 -10.53 -17.41 -15.85
N THR A 67 -9.77 -17.81 -14.84
CA THR A 67 -8.50 -18.49 -15.03
C THR A 67 -8.67 -19.80 -15.80
N LEU A 68 -9.69 -20.60 -15.47
CA LEU A 68 -10.01 -21.83 -16.18
C LEU A 68 -10.34 -21.56 -17.66
N VAL A 69 -11.21 -20.58 -17.95
CA VAL A 69 -11.57 -20.20 -19.32
C VAL A 69 -10.33 -19.77 -20.11
N VAL A 70 -9.51 -18.88 -19.53
CA VAL A 70 -8.27 -18.39 -20.15
C VAL A 70 -7.31 -19.53 -20.48
N ARG A 71 -7.15 -20.48 -19.55
CA ARG A 71 -6.29 -21.65 -19.72
C ARG A 71 -6.82 -22.63 -20.76
N LEU A 72 -8.14 -22.91 -20.77
CA LEU A 72 -8.78 -23.76 -21.77
C LEU A 72 -8.67 -23.19 -23.19
N LEU A 73 -8.64 -21.87 -23.32
CA LEU A 73 -8.42 -21.18 -24.59
C LEU A 73 -6.92 -21.12 -25.00
N GLY A 74 -6.02 -21.72 -24.20
CA GLY A 74 -4.61 -21.91 -24.53
C GLY A 74 -3.70 -20.73 -24.18
N TYR A 75 -4.18 -19.76 -23.35
CA TYR A 75 -3.36 -18.65 -22.91
C TYR A 75 -2.62 -18.94 -21.61
N LYS A 76 -1.46 -18.32 -21.43
CA LYS A 76 -0.79 -18.24 -20.13
C LYS A 76 -1.56 -17.26 -19.25
N SER A 77 -1.90 -17.66 -18.02
CA SER A 77 -2.57 -16.81 -17.03
C SER A 77 -1.57 -16.33 -15.98
N VAL A 78 -1.64 -15.06 -15.64
CA VAL A 78 -0.87 -14.43 -14.59
C VAL A 78 -1.85 -13.72 -13.65
N THR A 79 -1.75 -13.95 -12.35
CA THR A 79 -2.51 -13.17 -11.37
C THR A 79 -1.61 -12.16 -10.69
N TYR A 80 -2.12 -10.94 -10.45
CA TYR A 80 -1.45 -9.91 -9.64
C TYR A 80 -2.30 -9.58 -8.42
N MET A 81 -1.88 -10.07 -7.27
CA MET A 81 -2.54 -9.88 -5.98
C MET A 81 -2.15 -8.53 -5.40
N LYS A 82 -3.13 -7.64 -5.29
CA LYS A 82 -2.98 -6.31 -4.71
C LYS A 82 -3.65 -6.20 -3.34
N GLY A 83 -3.09 -5.32 -2.49
CA GLY A 83 -3.62 -5.04 -1.16
C GLY A 83 -3.39 -6.14 -0.13
N GLY A 84 -3.56 -5.77 1.13
CA GLY A 84 -3.33 -6.66 2.28
C GLY A 84 -4.53 -7.55 2.63
N GLN A 85 -5.72 -7.22 2.13
CA GLN A 85 -6.96 -7.92 2.52
C GLN A 85 -6.98 -9.42 2.15
N PHE A 86 -6.16 -9.86 1.18
CA PHE A 86 -6.01 -11.28 0.86
C PHE A 86 -5.64 -12.10 2.10
N MET A 87 -4.72 -11.59 2.94
CA MET A 87 -4.30 -12.29 4.15
C MET A 87 -5.46 -12.51 5.12
N ASP A 88 -6.30 -11.48 5.30
CA ASP A 88 -7.48 -11.57 6.16
C ASP A 88 -8.48 -12.62 5.64
N PHE A 89 -8.75 -12.59 4.34
CA PHE A 89 -9.67 -13.54 3.71
C PHE A 89 -9.13 -14.96 3.77
N TYR A 90 -7.84 -15.15 3.53
CA TYR A 90 -7.22 -16.47 3.56
C TYR A 90 -7.19 -17.05 4.98
N ASN A 91 -6.76 -16.25 5.97
CA ASN A 91 -6.62 -16.69 7.35
C ASN A 91 -7.98 -17.01 8.00
N ARG A 92 -9.02 -16.22 7.71
CA ARG A 92 -10.39 -16.41 8.22
C ARG A 92 -11.27 -17.27 7.31
N GLY A 93 -10.78 -17.60 6.13
CA GLY A 93 -11.54 -18.32 5.11
C GLY A 93 -11.82 -19.78 5.47
N SER A 94 -12.93 -20.31 4.95
CA SER A 94 -13.25 -21.73 5.03
C SER A 94 -12.24 -22.59 4.25
N ASN A 95 -12.23 -23.90 4.53
CA ASN A 95 -11.40 -24.84 3.76
C ASN A 95 -11.76 -24.82 2.27
N PHE A 96 -13.04 -24.60 1.94
CA PHE A 96 -13.48 -24.46 0.54
C PHE A 96 -12.89 -23.20 -0.12
N TYR A 97 -12.87 -22.05 0.57
CA TYR A 97 -12.22 -20.85 0.07
C TYR A 97 -10.72 -21.07 -0.16
N ARG A 98 -10.02 -21.68 0.81
CA ARG A 98 -8.60 -21.98 0.69
C ARG A 98 -8.31 -22.95 -0.46
N TRP A 99 -9.20 -23.91 -0.69
CA TRP A 99 -9.12 -24.80 -1.84
C TRP A 99 -9.28 -24.03 -3.17
N ILE A 100 -10.24 -23.10 -3.27
CA ILE A 100 -10.40 -22.24 -4.46
C ILE A 100 -9.14 -21.44 -4.72
N VAL A 101 -8.59 -20.80 -3.69
CA VAL A 101 -7.36 -20.02 -3.81
C VAL A 101 -6.21 -20.89 -4.30
N LYS A 102 -6.01 -22.07 -3.69
CA LYS A 102 -4.98 -23.02 -4.12
C LYS A 102 -5.15 -23.40 -5.59
N LYS A 103 -6.35 -23.81 -5.99
CA LYS A 103 -6.64 -24.20 -7.37
C LYS A 103 -6.42 -23.07 -8.36
N ASN A 104 -6.80 -21.84 -7.99
CA ASN A 104 -6.54 -20.67 -8.83
C ASN A 104 -5.02 -20.44 -8.99
N MET A 105 -4.24 -20.54 -7.92
CA MET A 105 -2.79 -20.37 -7.96
C MET A 105 -2.12 -21.47 -8.79
N ASP A 106 -2.49 -22.74 -8.59
CA ASP A 106 -1.93 -23.89 -9.33
C ASP A 106 -2.16 -23.78 -10.87
N LEU A 107 -3.14 -23.02 -11.30
CA LEU A 107 -3.44 -22.78 -12.71
C LEU A 107 -2.66 -21.61 -13.33
N GLN A 108 -2.03 -20.75 -12.52
CA GLN A 108 -1.28 -19.62 -13.03
C GLN A 108 0.07 -20.03 -13.60
N ALA A 109 0.51 -19.38 -14.67
CA ALA A 109 1.88 -19.46 -15.15
C ALA A 109 2.82 -18.71 -14.18
N GLN A 110 2.35 -17.58 -13.65
CA GLN A 110 3.02 -16.81 -12.61
C GLN A 110 1.98 -16.16 -11.69
N ALA A 111 2.32 -15.99 -10.41
CA ALA A 111 1.52 -15.23 -9.46
C ALA A 111 2.35 -14.09 -8.88
N TRP A 112 1.91 -12.87 -9.09
CA TRP A 112 2.58 -11.65 -8.67
C TRP A 112 1.94 -11.07 -7.43
N PHE A 113 2.74 -10.58 -6.49
CA PHE A 113 2.28 -10.10 -5.20
C PHE A 113 2.85 -8.73 -4.88
N GLU A 114 1.98 -7.82 -4.51
CA GLU A 114 2.35 -6.49 -4.02
C GLU A 114 3.05 -6.54 -2.66
N GLY A 115 2.72 -7.54 -1.83
CA GLY A 115 3.27 -7.71 -0.49
C GLY A 115 3.90 -9.07 -0.24
N MET A 116 5.08 -9.06 0.39
CA MET A 116 5.78 -10.29 0.80
C MET A 116 4.93 -11.21 1.71
N PRO A 117 4.16 -10.69 2.71
CA PRO A 117 3.34 -11.56 3.55
C PRO A 117 2.30 -12.38 2.76
N SER A 118 1.68 -11.80 1.74
CA SER A 118 0.74 -12.50 0.86
C SER A 118 1.45 -13.56 0.00
N LEU A 119 2.64 -13.25 -0.50
CA LEU A 119 3.48 -14.18 -1.25
C LEU A 119 3.88 -15.39 -0.40
N GLU A 120 4.29 -15.18 0.85
CA GLU A 120 4.68 -16.27 1.76
C GLU A 120 3.51 -17.21 2.13
N ILE A 121 2.27 -16.70 2.15
CA ILE A 121 1.09 -17.56 2.30
C ILE A 121 0.97 -18.51 1.10
N VAL A 122 1.06 -17.97 -0.13
CA VAL A 122 0.86 -18.76 -1.35
C VAL A 122 2.00 -19.74 -1.58
N LYS A 123 3.24 -19.37 -1.23
CA LYS A 123 4.40 -20.25 -1.27
C LYS A 123 4.23 -21.56 -0.49
N LYS A 124 3.41 -21.53 0.57
CA LYS A 124 3.12 -22.73 1.38
C LYS A 124 2.07 -23.67 0.78
N ILE A 125 1.33 -23.21 -0.23
CA ILE A 125 0.15 -23.94 -0.75
C ILE A 125 0.20 -24.24 -2.23
N SER A 126 1.12 -23.64 -2.99
CA SER A 126 1.23 -23.80 -4.43
C SER A 126 2.69 -23.71 -4.88
N ASP A 127 3.05 -24.51 -5.88
CA ASP A 127 4.36 -24.50 -6.52
C ASP A 127 4.45 -23.51 -7.69
N THR A 128 3.44 -22.69 -7.88
CA THR A 128 3.39 -21.66 -8.93
C THR A 128 4.58 -20.71 -8.80
N HIS A 129 5.11 -20.27 -9.92
CA HIS A 129 6.21 -19.29 -9.94
C HIS A 129 5.73 -17.95 -9.34
N LEU A 130 6.27 -17.60 -8.16
CA LEU A 130 5.87 -16.42 -7.39
C LEU A 130 6.81 -15.25 -7.69
N VAL A 131 6.24 -14.07 -7.86
CA VAL A 131 6.97 -12.84 -8.17
C VAL A 131 6.57 -11.73 -7.20
N TYR A 132 7.56 -11.12 -6.56
CA TYR A 132 7.34 -9.93 -5.74
C TYR A 132 7.33 -8.68 -6.62
N TYR A 133 6.17 -8.03 -6.68
CA TYR A 133 5.93 -6.82 -7.47
C TYR A 133 5.31 -5.71 -6.60
N PRO A 134 6.12 -5.05 -5.75
CA PRO A 134 5.67 -3.96 -4.90
C PRO A 134 5.35 -2.70 -5.69
N ASN A 135 4.66 -1.75 -5.06
CA ASN A 135 4.65 -0.37 -5.53
C ASN A 135 6.07 0.21 -5.47
N TYR A 136 6.34 1.21 -6.28
CA TYR A 136 7.67 1.78 -6.46
C TYR A 136 7.65 3.30 -6.38
N VAL A 137 8.84 3.87 -6.17
CA VAL A 137 9.12 5.30 -6.26
C VAL A 137 9.99 5.52 -7.49
N VAL A 138 9.68 6.53 -8.31
CA VAL A 138 10.51 6.92 -9.45
C VAL A 138 11.80 7.58 -8.95
N GLU A 139 12.90 7.41 -9.66
CA GLU A 139 14.24 7.82 -9.23
C GLU A 139 14.31 9.29 -8.85
N GLU A 140 13.65 10.16 -9.59
CA GLU A 140 13.58 11.62 -9.34
C GLU A 140 12.91 11.99 -8.01
N ASN A 141 12.15 11.06 -7.45
CA ASN A 141 11.49 11.19 -6.14
C ASN A 141 12.24 10.49 -5.01
N ILE A 142 13.43 9.95 -5.27
CA ILE A 142 14.33 9.41 -4.25
C ILE A 142 15.41 10.46 -4.00
N ALA A 143 15.59 10.87 -2.74
CA ALA A 143 16.59 11.86 -2.40
C ALA A 143 18.02 11.36 -2.73
N GLU A 144 18.81 12.13 -3.45
CA GLU A 144 20.21 11.81 -3.72
C GLU A 144 21.01 11.78 -2.42
N THR A 145 20.80 12.80 -1.60
CA THR A 145 21.33 12.92 -0.24
C THR A 145 20.20 13.18 0.74
N VAL A 146 20.28 12.61 1.91
CA VAL A 146 19.31 12.89 2.98
C VAL A 146 19.55 14.28 3.53
N ALA A 147 18.49 15.07 3.66
CA ALA A 147 18.57 16.42 4.21
C ALA A 147 19.09 16.40 5.67
N GLU A 148 19.91 17.35 6.03
CA GLU A 148 20.31 17.56 7.41
C GLU A 148 19.14 18.19 8.19
N ARG A 149 18.80 17.59 9.33
CA ARG A 149 17.69 18.02 10.18
C ARG A 149 18.23 18.35 11.57
N PRO A 150 18.01 19.57 12.06
CA PRO A 150 18.57 19.99 13.35
C PRO A 150 17.93 19.22 14.51
N ASN A 151 18.76 18.66 15.40
CA ASN A 151 18.29 17.93 16.59
C ASN A 151 17.56 18.81 17.61
N SER A 152 17.66 20.14 17.51
CA SER A 152 16.94 21.08 18.38
C SER A 152 15.42 21.05 18.20
N LYS A 153 14.94 20.60 17.05
CA LYS A 153 13.51 20.48 16.74
C LYS A 153 13.10 19.03 16.56
N LEU A 154 11.82 18.75 16.77
CA LEU A 154 11.20 17.46 16.47
C LEU A 154 10.03 17.66 15.50
N ASN A 155 10.28 17.43 14.22
CA ASN A 155 9.27 17.60 13.18
C ASN A 155 8.68 16.24 12.79
N LEU A 156 7.36 16.11 12.97
CA LEU A 156 6.58 14.95 12.61
C LEU A 156 5.76 15.26 11.38
N CYS A 157 5.56 14.27 10.53
CA CYS A 157 4.60 14.44 9.44
C CYS A 157 3.72 13.20 9.23
N TYR A 158 2.54 13.46 8.72
CA TYR A 158 1.63 12.49 8.12
C TYR A 158 1.21 13.02 6.76
N PHE A 159 1.22 12.19 5.73
CA PHE A 159 0.57 12.51 4.48
C PHE A 159 -0.14 11.30 3.88
N GLY A 160 -1.32 11.55 3.31
CA GLY A 160 -2.21 10.54 2.79
C GLY A 160 -3.69 10.92 3.01
N ARG A 161 -4.58 10.01 2.66
CA ARG A 161 -6.01 10.22 2.93
C ARG A 161 -6.28 10.36 4.42
N VAL A 162 -7.10 11.33 4.78
CA VAL A 162 -7.56 11.53 6.16
C VAL A 162 -8.88 10.78 6.34
N THR A 163 -8.76 9.52 6.78
CA THR A 163 -9.90 8.60 6.98
C THR A 163 -9.76 7.86 8.32
N PRO A 164 -10.87 7.33 8.88
CA PRO A 164 -10.84 6.65 10.17
C PRO A 164 -9.83 5.48 10.23
N GLU A 165 -9.63 4.81 9.11
CA GLU A 165 -8.70 3.67 9.04
C GLU A 165 -7.23 4.10 9.00
N LYS A 166 -6.96 5.37 8.71
CA LYS A 166 -5.61 5.95 8.74
C LYS A 166 -5.20 6.43 10.13
N ASN A 167 -6.17 6.52 11.08
CA ASN A 167 -5.94 6.89 12.48
C ASN A 167 -5.14 8.20 12.65
N VAL A 168 -5.49 9.25 11.90
CA VAL A 168 -4.80 10.55 12.00
C VAL A 168 -4.98 11.18 13.40
N ASP A 169 -6.07 10.85 14.08
CA ASP A 169 -6.31 11.22 15.49
C ASP A 169 -5.22 10.66 16.44
N VAL A 170 -4.72 9.46 16.16
CA VAL A 170 -3.60 8.86 16.91
C VAL A 170 -2.32 9.70 16.71
N VAL A 171 -2.08 10.20 15.50
CA VAL A 171 -0.92 11.05 15.21
C VAL A 171 -0.96 12.35 16.02
N ILE A 172 -2.14 13.02 16.07
CA ILE A 172 -2.33 14.27 16.85
C ILE A 172 -2.16 14.00 18.35
N LYS A 173 -2.76 12.94 18.86
CA LYS A 173 -2.66 12.56 20.28
C LYS A 173 -1.21 12.24 20.66
N ALA A 174 -0.48 11.49 19.81
CA ALA A 174 0.94 11.19 20.03
C ALA A 174 1.79 12.48 20.00
N PHE A 175 1.52 13.40 19.07
CA PHE A 175 2.14 14.71 19.02
C PHE A 175 1.94 15.49 20.33
N ASN A 176 0.70 15.57 20.83
CA ASN A 176 0.41 16.28 22.08
C ASN A 176 1.17 15.67 23.29
N LEU A 177 1.38 14.34 23.31
CA LEU A 177 2.18 13.70 24.34
C LEU A 177 3.67 14.05 24.21
N LEU A 178 4.19 14.14 22.99
CA LEU A 178 5.58 14.56 22.74
C LEU A 178 5.85 16.01 23.17
N CYS A 179 4.86 16.92 23.00
CA CYS A 179 4.95 18.29 23.47
C CYS A 179 5.00 18.44 25.00
N GLN A 180 4.62 17.41 25.76
CA GLN A 180 4.80 17.41 27.22
C GLN A 180 6.26 17.14 27.64
N ARG A 181 7.05 16.57 26.73
CA ARG A 181 8.47 16.21 26.98
C ARG A 181 9.46 17.14 26.29
N TYR A 182 9.11 17.66 25.11
CA TYR A 182 9.97 18.51 24.28
C TYR A 182 9.27 19.83 23.97
N GLU A 183 9.99 20.93 23.97
CA GLU A 183 9.44 22.27 23.70
C GLU A 183 9.20 22.51 22.21
N ASP A 184 10.15 22.13 21.35
CA ASP A 184 10.14 22.41 19.91
C ASP A 184 9.65 21.19 19.09
N VAL A 185 8.36 20.83 19.26
CA VAL A 185 7.71 19.76 18.48
C VAL A 185 6.72 20.37 17.49
N TYR A 186 6.80 19.93 16.25
CA TYR A 186 5.92 20.38 15.16
C TYR A 186 5.28 19.18 14.45
N LEU A 187 4.06 19.35 13.99
CA LEU A 187 3.32 18.32 13.23
C LEU A 187 2.78 18.91 11.93
N THR A 188 3.07 18.25 10.81
CA THR A 188 2.48 18.58 9.52
C THR A 188 1.57 17.45 9.07
N ILE A 189 0.28 17.75 8.83
CA ILE A 189 -0.71 16.78 8.33
C ILE A 189 -1.15 17.22 6.94
N ILE A 190 -0.93 16.35 5.93
CA ILE A 190 -1.22 16.65 4.53
C ILE A 190 -2.20 15.61 3.97
N GLY A 191 -3.29 16.06 3.38
CA GLY A 191 -4.22 15.20 2.65
C GLY A 191 -5.68 15.57 2.80
N GLY A 192 -6.51 15.05 1.90
CA GLY A 192 -7.95 15.28 1.86
C GLY A 192 -8.77 14.14 2.47
N SER A 193 -10.10 14.33 2.47
CA SER A 193 -11.10 13.46 3.12
C SER A 193 -11.19 12.04 2.56
N GLY A 194 -10.71 11.82 1.31
CA GLY A 194 -11.02 10.55 0.66
C GLY A 194 -12.54 10.34 0.54
N TYR A 195 -13.13 9.59 1.48
CA TYR A 195 -14.57 9.29 1.53
C TYR A 195 -15.24 9.66 2.86
N SER A 196 -14.54 10.28 3.79
CA SER A 196 -15.06 10.58 5.14
C SER A 196 -14.85 12.05 5.51
N GLU A 197 -15.73 12.92 5.01
CA GLU A 197 -15.71 14.34 5.34
C GLU A 197 -15.94 14.61 6.83
N GLN A 198 -16.76 13.78 7.49
CA GLN A 198 -17.01 13.93 8.93
C GLN A 198 -15.73 13.71 9.73
N TYR A 199 -14.94 12.67 9.40
CA TYR A 199 -13.68 12.42 10.09
C TYR A 199 -12.67 13.57 9.91
N VAL A 200 -12.66 14.21 8.74
CA VAL A 200 -11.83 15.42 8.54
C VAL A 200 -12.26 16.55 9.47
N LYS A 201 -13.56 16.80 9.61
CA LYS A 201 -14.09 17.79 10.56
C LYS A 201 -13.70 17.45 12.00
N ASP A 202 -13.76 16.18 12.37
CA ASP A 202 -13.37 15.71 13.70
C ASP A 202 -11.86 15.93 13.94
N ILE A 203 -11.01 15.68 12.93
CA ILE A 203 -9.57 15.96 12.97
C ILE A 203 -9.30 17.46 13.08
N ASP A 204 -9.97 18.29 12.28
CA ASP A 204 -9.80 19.74 12.33
C ASP A 204 -10.25 20.31 13.69
N ALA A 205 -11.35 19.81 14.25
CA ALA A 205 -11.78 20.16 15.61
C ALA A 205 -10.79 19.72 16.69
N MET A 206 -10.15 18.54 16.52
CA MET A 206 -9.11 18.07 17.44
C MET A 206 -7.85 18.94 17.37
N ILE A 207 -7.48 19.43 16.20
CA ILE A 207 -6.38 20.39 16.03
C ILE A 207 -6.69 21.69 16.75
N GLU A 208 -7.89 22.26 16.56
CA GLU A 208 -8.33 23.49 17.23
C GLU A 208 -8.35 23.36 18.76
N ALA A 209 -8.70 22.17 19.27
CA ALA A 209 -8.71 21.89 20.71
C ALA A 209 -7.31 21.53 21.27
N SER A 210 -6.30 21.38 20.43
CA SER A 210 -4.95 21.06 20.88
C SER A 210 -4.32 22.24 21.63
N PRO A 211 -3.69 22.01 22.81
CA PRO A 211 -2.93 23.05 23.51
C PRO A 211 -1.78 23.63 22.66
N GLN A 212 -1.29 22.86 21.70
CA GLN A 212 -0.17 23.23 20.82
C GLN A 212 -0.61 23.42 19.36
N LYS A 213 -1.84 23.91 19.14
CA LYS A 213 -2.40 24.09 17.78
C LYS A 213 -1.52 24.95 16.87
N SER A 214 -0.80 25.93 17.43
CA SER A 214 0.15 26.79 16.68
C SER A 214 1.34 26.02 16.10
N HIS A 215 1.62 24.81 16.59
CA HIS A 215 2.67 23.93 16.11
C HIS A 215 2.13 22.85 15.15
N ILE A 216 0.85 22.86 14.83
CA ILE A 216 0.25 21.93 13.87
C ILE A 216 -0.07 22.64 12.57
N THR A 217 0.53 22.20 11.49
CA THR A 217 0.20 22.66 10.13
C THR A 217 -0.74 21.64 9.49
N ARG A 218 -1.95 22.06 9.10
CA ARG A 218 -2.93 21.24 8.40
C ARG A 218 -3.06 21.70 6.96
N MET A 219 -2.79 20.79 6.02
CA MET A 219 -2.88 21.03 4.57
C MET A 219 -3.88 20.06 3.94
N GLY A 220 -4.58 20.51 2.90
CA GLY A 220 -5.48 19.71 2.10
C GLY A 220 -4.75 18.81 1.08
N LEU A 221 -5.40 18.60 -0.06
CA LEU A 221 -4.76 17.94 -1.20
C LEU A 221 -3.63 18.82 -1.72
N THR A 222 -2.42 18.31 -1.67
CA THR A 222 -1.19 19.03 -2.00
C THR A 222 -0.46 18.26 -3.09
N PRO A 223 0.07 18.92 -4.13
CA PRO A 223 0.90 18.29 -5.14
C PRO A 223 2.14 17.62 -4.53
N PHE A 224 2.54 16.48 -5.09
CA PHE A 224 3.66 15.71 -4.51
C PHE A 224 4.97 16.49 -4.50
N VAL A 225 5.20 17.39 -5.45
CA VAL A 225 6.40 18.25 -5.49
C VAL A 225 6.50 19.11 -4.22
N GLU A 226 5.40 19.68 -3.77
CA GLU A 226 5.35 20.48 -2.54
C GLU A 226 5.51 19.60 -1.29
N ILE A 227 4.87 18.40 -1.29
CA ILE A 227 5.04 17.41 -0.21
C ILE A 227 6.52 17.03 -0.09
N LYS A 228 7.21 16.83 -1.21
CA LYS A 228 8.63 16.51 -1.27
C LYS A 228 9.49 17.61 -0.62
N GLU A 229 9.17 18.87 -0.88
CA GLU A 229 9.86 20.01 -0.25
C GLU A 229 9.62 20.05 1.27
N ILE A 230 8.38 19.87 1.70
CA ILE A 230 8.03 19.81 3.13
C ILE A 230 8.79 18.69 3.84
N MET A 231 8.90 17.51 3.21
CA MET A 231 9.59 16.36 3.78
C MET A 231 11.08 16.61 4.08
N GLN A 232 11.74 17.59 3.44
CA GLN A 232 13.14 17.91 3.70
C GLN A 232 13.37 18.33 5.16
N SER A 233 12.38 18.95 5.80
CA SER A 233 12.46 19.41 7.19
C SER A 233 11.92 18.40 8.21
N GLN A 234 11.27 17.32 7.78
CA GLN A 234 10.60 16.37 8.67
C GLN A 234 11.55 15.27 9.13
N HIS A 235 11.46 14.89 10.42
CA HIS A 235 12.25 13.81 11.01
C HIS A 235 11.54 12.47 10.91
N PHE A 236 10.25 12.45 11.30
CA PHE A 236 9.47 11.23 11.39
C PHE A 236 8.23 11.28 10.49
N PHE A 237 7.96 10.14 9.87
CA PHE A 237 6.66 9.86 9.25
C PHE A 237 5.87 8.94 10.17
N VAL A 238 4.76 9.45 10.74
CA VAL A 238 3.93 8.69 11.68
C VAL A 238 2.75 8.10 10.95
N PHE A 239 2.66 6.75 10.91
CA PHE A 239 1.70 6.05 10.07
C PHE A 239 0.96 4.93 10.82
N PRO A 240 -0.04 5.28 11.67
CA PRO A 240 -0.82 4.32 12.45
C PRO A 240 -1.96 3.68 11.65
N SER A 241 -1.75 3.41 10.37
CA SER A 241 -2.80 2.88 9.48
C SER A 241 -3.25 1.49 9.89
N LYS A 242 -4.59 1.28 9.91
CA LYS A 242 -5.27 -0.02 10.01
C LYS A 242 -6.18 -0.26 8.81
N GLU A 243 -5.91 0.41 7.69
CA GLU A 243 -6.74 0.32 6.51
C GLU A 243 -6.71 -1.09 5.92
N ARG A 244 -7.86 -1.74 5.91
CA ARG A 244 -8.00 -3.13 5.50
C ARG A 244 -7.54 -3.38 4.06
N CYS A 245 -7.73 -2.41 3.19
CA CYS A 245 -7.30 -2.47 1.79
C CYS A 245 -5.86 -2.01 1.59
N GLU A 246 -5.14 -1.61 2.66
CA GLU A 246 -3.76 -1.16 2.54
C GLU A 246 -2.91 -2.27 1.94
N GLY A 247 -2.29 -1.95 0.83
CA GLY A 247 -1.27 -2.77 0.21
C GLY A 247 0.12 -2.24 0.53
N HIS A 248 0.96 -2.16 -0.49
CA HIS A 248 2.25 -1.53 -0.40
C HIS A 248 2.07 -0.01 -0.43
N SER A 249 2.14 0.65 0.73
CA SER A 249 1.81 2.07 0.89
C SER A 249 2.75 2.98 0.11
N ASN A 250 2.19 3.78 -0.81
CA ASN A 250 2.97 4.77 -1.57
C ASN A 250 3.51 5.85 -0.63
N SER A 251 2.67 6.42 0.25
CA SER A 251 3.09 7.47 1.17
C SER A 251 4.24 7.02 2.11
N LEU A 252 4.21 5.77 2.57
CA LEU A 252 5.31 5.20 3.37
C LEU A 252 6.59 5.09 2.54
N ASN A 253 6.51 4.59 1.32
CA ASN A 253 7.65 4.53 0.41
C ASN A 253 8.23 5.91 0.09
N GLU A 254 7.36 6.86 -0.21
CA GLU A 254 7.73 8.24 -0.55
C GLU A 254 8.40 8.95 0.63
N ALA A 255 7.86 8.77 1.85
CA ALA A 255 8.49 9.29 3.07
C ALA A 255 9.88 8.69 3.28
N MET A 256 10.02 7.38 3.19
CA MET A 256 11.31 6.70 3.32
C MET A 256 12.28 7.11 2.21
N ALA A 257 11.79 7.33 0.98
CA ALA A 257 12.60 7.80 -0.15
C ALA A 257 13.24 9.17 0.11
N GLN A 258 12.60 10.03 0.92
CA GLN A 258 13.15 11.31 1.37
C GLN A 258 13.95 11.20 2.69
N GLY A 259 14.14 9.98 3.19
CA GLY A 259 14.91 9.71 4.40
C GLY A 259 14.16 10.05 5.70
N LEU A 260 12.82 10.13 5.69
CA LEU A 260 12.08 10.22 6.95
C LEU A 260 12.17 8.87 7.67
N VAL A 261 12.27 8.92 8.99
CA VAL A 261 12.22 7.73 9.83
C VAL A 261 10.76 7.37 10.07
N PRO A 262 10.26 6.22 9.56
CA PRO A 262 8.86 5.87 9.74
C PRO A 262 8.62 5.26 11.12
N VAL A 263 7.51 5.66 11.76
CA VAL A 263 6.95 4.99 12.94
C VAL A 263 5.56 4.50 12.58
N VAL A 264 5.42 3.18 12.38
CA VAL A 264 4.27 2.60 11.71
C VAL A 264 3.62 1.49 12.53
N SER A 265 2.31 1.30 12.34
CA SER A 265 1.58 0.15 12.90
C SER A 265 2.10 -1.17 12.33
N ASP A 266 2.09 -2.24 13.15
CA ASP A 266 2.29 -3.61 12.69
C ASP A 266 1.02 -4.11 11.97
N TYR A 267 0.77 -3.59 10.80
CA TYR A 267 -0.40 -3.92 10.01
C TYR A 267 -0.04 -4.24 8.55
N HIS A 268 -0.58 -5.34 8.04
CA HIS A 268 -0.40 -5.84 6.69
C HIS A 268 1.07 -5.83 6.23
N PHE A 269 1.45 -4.91 5.34
CA PHE A 269 2.77 -4.92 4.71
C PHE A 269 3.75 -3.92 5.33
N ASN A 270 3.31 -3.10 6.30
CA ASN A 270 4.13 -2.02 6.86
C ASN A 270 5.48 -2.53 7.39
N ARG A 271 5.47 -3.62 8.18
CA ARG A 271 6.71 -4.25 8.69
C ARG A 271 7.65 -4.66 7.56
N ALA A 272 7.12 -5.29 6.50
CA ALA A 272 7.91 -5.73 5.36
C ALA A 272 8.45 -4.58 4.52
N ILE A 273 7.70 -3.47 4.41
CA ILE A 273 8.13 -2.25 3.71
C ILE A 273 9.27 -1.60 4.50
N VAL A 274 9.08 -1.36 5.79
CA VAL A 274 10.07 -0.71 6.66
C VAL A 274 11.32 -1.58 6.84
N GLY A 275 11.16 -2.86 7.16
CA GLY A 275 12.25 -3.83 7.30
C GLY A 275 13.11 -3.68 8.56
N TYR A 276 12.66 -2.88 9.53
CA TYR A 276 13.31 -2.65 10.81
C TYR A 276 12.28 -2.72 11.94
N ASP A 277 12.34 -3.76 12.76
CA ASP A 277 11.35 -4.04 13.81
C ASP A 277 11.28 -2.95 14.89
N GLN A 278 12.39 -2.28 15.16
CA GLN A 278 12.44 -1.19 16.12
C GLN A 278 11.63 0.05 15.71
N LEU A 279 11.18 0.15 14.45
CA LEU A 279 10.34 1.23 13.94
C LEU A 279 8.84 0.86 13.91
N ILE A 280 8.52 -0.36 14.37
CA ILE A 280 7.16 -0.89 14.34
C ILE A 280 6.49 -0.70 15.70
N VAL A 281 5.23 -0.30 15.69
CA VAL A 281 4.37 -0.16 16.86
C VAL A 281 3.27 -1.22 16.82
N ASN A 282 3.12 -1.97 17.90
CA ASN A 282 2.01 -2.92 18.05
C ASN A 282 0.77 -2.18 18.57
N GLY A 283 -0.30 -2.19 17.77
CA GLY A 283 -1.54 -1.50 18.11
C GLY A 283 -1.60 -0.04 17.68
N TYR A 284 -2.53 0.71 18.26
CA TYR A 284 -2.90 2.06 17.83
C TYR A 284 -3.00 3.05 19.00
N GLU A 285 -2.43 2.70 20.15
CA GLU A 285 -2.41 3.58 21.31
C GLU A 285 -1.46 4.75 21.08
N PRO A 286 -1.90 6.01 21.23
CA PRO A 286 -1.07 7.19 20.98
C PRO A 286 0.23 7.21 21.79
N MET A 287 0.18 6.74 23.04
CA MET A 287 1.35 6.66 23.92
C MET A 287 2.44 5.77 23.32
N SER A 288 2.07 4.64 22.73
CA SER A 288 3.04 3.73 22.11
C SER A 288 3.79 4.36 20.93
N TYR A 289 3.15 5.26 20.17
CA TYR A 289 3.82 6.03 19.11
C TYR A 289 4.74 7.09 19.67
N ALA A 290 4.28 7.82 20.70
CA ALA A 290 5.10 8.82 21.37
C ALA A 290 6.35 8.19 21.99
N GLU A 291 6.21 7.12 22.77
CA GLU A 291 7.31 6.38 23.38
C GLU A 291 8.29 5.82 22.33
N LYS A 292 7.77 5.29 21.21
CA LYS A 292 8.60 4.81 20.10
C LYS A 292 9.44 5.93 19.51
N ILE A 293 8.87 7.10 19.27
CA ILE A 293 9.59 8.28 18.75
C ILE A 293 10.65 8.74 19.75
N ILE A 294 10.31 8.80 21.06
CA ILE A 294 11.27 9.13 22.12
C ILE A 294 12.43 8.14 22.11
N GLN A 295 12.12 6.84 22.15
CA GLN A 295 13.12 5.77 22.14
C GLN A 295 14.09 5.94 20.95
N ILE A 296 13.56 6.08 19.74
CA ILE A 296 14.38 6.23 18.53
C ILE A 296 15.28 7.47 18.64
N ARG A 297 14.68 8.62 18.99
CA ARG A 297 15.40 9.91 19.09
C ARG A 297 16.53 9.87 20.12
N GLU A 298 16.33 9.19 21.26
CA GLU A 298 17.27 9.19 22.37
C GLU A 298 18.35 8.09 22.27
N THR A 299 18.05 7.00 21.56
CA THR A 299 18.95 5.82 21.56
C THR A 299 19.54 5.48 20.20
N MET A 300 19.10 6.12 19.10
CA MET A 300 19.52 5.75 17.76
C MET A 300 20.11 6.95 17.01
N ASP A 301 21.04 6.67 16.10
CA ASP A 301 21.56 7.69 15.17
C ASP A 301 20.50 8.00 14.08
N MET A 302 19.86 9.15 14.21
CA MET A 302 18.82 9.62 13.30
C MET A 302 19.33 9.80 11.86
N LYS A 303 20.58 10.25 11.69
CA LYS A 303 21.18 10.41 10.36
C LYS A 303 21.41 9.06 9.70
N GLU A 304 21.94 8.10 10.43
CA GLU A 304 22.14 6.73 9.94
C GLU A 304 20.81 6.07 9.58
N LEU A 305 19.77 6.20 10.44
CA LEU A 305 18.44 5.68 10.16
C LEU A 305 17.83 6.31 8.90
N SER A 306 17.93 7.62 8.76
CA SER A 306 17.42 8.34 7.58
C SER A 306 18.07 7.83 6.28
N VAL A 307 19.38 7.63 6.28
CA VAL A 307 20.12 7.05 5.15
C VAL A 307 19.66 5.62 4.89
N LYS A 308 19.50 4.80 5.93
CA LYS A 308 19.02 3.40 5.79
C LYS A 308 17.62 3.34 5.17
N MET A 309 16.71 4.24 5.54
CA MET A 309 15.35 4.29 4.97
C MET A 309 15.37 4.65 3.49
N ARG A 310 16.08 5.71 3.12
CA ARG A 310 16.27 6.10 1.72
C ARG A 310 16.90 4.97 0.89
N ASP A 311 17.99 4.39 1.40
CA ASP A 311 18.74 3.33 0.69
C ASP A 311 17.90 2.06 0.51
N ARG A 312 17.03 1.75 1.48
CA ARG A 312 16.12 0.63 1.36
C ARG A 312 15.15 0.83 0.18
N VAL A 313 14.56 2.02 0.05
CA VAL A 313 13.70 2.33 -1.11
C VAL A 313 14.50 2.24 -2.40
N LYS A 314 15.67 2.85 -2.47
CA LYS A 314 16.55 2.82 -3.65
C LYS A 314 16.88 1.40 -4.09
N LYS A 315 17.18 0.49 -3.15
CA LYS A 315 17.61 -0.89 -3.42
C LYS A 315 16.45 -1.85 -3.71
N MET A 316 15.25 -1.60 -3.18
CA MET A 316 14.15 -2.56 -3.24
C MET A 316 12.92 -2.07 -3.98
N PHE A 317 12.65 -0.76 -3.93
CA PHE A 317 11.38 -0.14 -4.32
C PHE A 317 11.56 1.01 -5.33
N SER A 318 12.74 1.23 -5.90
CA SER A 318 12.89 2.16 -7.02
C SER A 318 12.26 1.57 -8.29
N TYR A 319 11.75 2.45 -9.16
CA TYR A 319 11.15 2.06 -10.44
C TYR A 319 12.11 1.19 -11.27
N GLU A 320 13.38 1.58 -11.35
CA GLU A 320 14.38 0.83 -12.11
C GLU A 320 14.51 -0.61 -11.60
N ILE A 321 14.66 -0.81 -10.30
CA ILE A 321 14.82 -2.14 -9.69
C ILE A 321 13.57 -2.99 -9.85
N VAL A 322 12.40 -2.42 -9.57
CA VAL A 322 11.12 -3.15 -9.67
C VAL A 322 10.83 -3.47 -11.13
N ASN A 323 11.01 -2.52 -12.05
CA ASN A 323 10.74 -2.71 -13.46
C ASN A 323 11.70 -3.73 -14.11
N LYS A 324 13.00 -3.69 -13.76
CA LYS A 324 13.99 -4.66 -14.22
C LYS A 324 13.62 -6.10 -13.78
N ARG A 325 13.14 -6.24 -12.54
CA ARG A 325 12.64 -7.52 -12.01
C ARG A 325 11.47 -8.03 -12.85
N ILE A 326 10.43 -7.20 -13.02
CA ILE A 326 9.23 -7.59 -13.77
C ILE A 326 9.53 -7.88 -15.24
N TYR A 327 10.38 -7.08 -15.87
CA TYR A 327 10.79 -7.33 -17.25
C TYR A 327 11.48 -8.69 -17.42
N LYS A 328 12.32 -9.09 -16.45
CA LYS A 328 12.93 -10.42 -16.42
C LYS A 328 11.89 -11.53 -16.28
N GLU A 329 10.86 -11.33 -15.46
CA GLU A 329 9.80 -12.31 -15.26
C GLU A 329 8.86 -12.42 -16.47
N LEU A 330 8.53 -11.30 -17.11
CA LEU A 330 7.74 -11.29 -18.35
C LEU A 330 8.41 -12.08 -19.48
N LYS A 331 9.74 -12.07 -19.56
CA LYS A 331 10.48 -12.86 -20.57
C LYS A 331 10.37 -14.38 -20.37
N LYS A 332 9.96 -14.83 -19.18
CA LYS A 332 9.75 -16.26 -18.89
C LYS A 332 8.35 -16.75 -19.25
N LEU A 333 7.43 -15.82 -19.55
CA LEU A 333 6.09 -16.10 -20.05
C LEU A 333 6.13 -16.40 -21.56
#